data_77dc4eb49ea90bb2ec8934eacd7c4223
#
_entry.id   77dc4eb49ea90bb2ec8934eacd7c4223
#
_cell.length_a   1.000
_cell.length_b   1.000
_cell.length_c   1.000
_cell.angle_alpha   90.00
_cell.angle_beta   90.00
_cell.angle_gamma   90.00
#
_symmetry.space_group_name_H-M   'P 1'
#
loop_
_entity.id
_entity.type
_entity.pdbx_description
1 polymer ?
#
loop_
_entity_poly.entity_id
_entity_poly.type
_entity_poly.pdbx_seq_one_letter_code
_entity_poly.pdbx_strand_id
1 'polypeptide(L)'
;MCLYAAAPVCGSGVEEPSRQQKIIVSLTSYPKRFRYLHLTVKSLLLQTVKPDKIILYLGDDARDVPLPEALVRLKKKGLSIEYRTGNLRSHKKYVYAMQEYPDDLVITVDDDMLYEPRLVARLLASYARYPDAVSARRVHRMAKKTDGTIAAYNDWEYECKTIVKPQMDLFPTTGSGVLFPAHCMDACVLDQELFMRKCDAADDVWLKFMQLKKGTPTVYVPGPRFLELPGTQTTSLSAENVDACRNDVFIQNLQTELGCSLAISARLSLIRTVVIADSTDKKQMAQACHLPYVFSL
;
A
#
# COMPACT_ATOMS: atom_id res chain seq x y z
N MET A 1 -5.53 3.51 22.26
CA MET A 1 -6.49 4.51 21.72
C MET A 1 -6.39 5.87 22.43
N CYS A 2 -6.41 5.93 23.75
CA CYS A 2 -6.33 7.21 24.50
C CYS A 2 -5.11 8.08 24.17
N LEU A 3 -3.93 7.50 23.94
CA LEU A 3 -2.71 8.25 23.60
C LEU A 3 -2.85 9.07 22.30
N TYR A 4 -3.41 8.49 21.24
CA TYR A 4 -3.61 9.22 19.97
C TYR A 4 -4.76 10.23 20.04
N ALA A 5 -5.81 9.95 20.82
CA ALA A 5 -6.90 10.90 21.01
C ALA A 5 -6.42 12.17 21.73
N ALA A 6 -5.56 12.00 22.76
CA ALA A 6 -5.06 13.08 23.61
C ALA A 6 -3.81 13.79 23.06
N ALA A 7 -2.93 13.08 22.31
CA ALA A 7 -1.68 13.67 21.82
C ALA A 7 -1.94 14.87 20.89
N PRO A 8 -1.37 16.04 21.14
CA PRO A 8 -1.49 17.17 20.22
C PRO A 8 -0.65 16.94 18.95
N VAL A 9 -1.17 17.33 17.79
CA VAL A 9 -0.35 17.47 16.59
C VAL A 9 0.31 18.85 16.64
N CYS A 10 1.57 18.89 17.08
CA CYS A 10 2.34 20.12 17.16
C CYS A 10 2.90 20.48 15.77
N GLY A 11 2.65 21.70 15.28
CA GLY A 11 3.09 22.15 13.97
C GLY A 11 2.37 21.44 12.81
N SER A 12 3.06 21.31 11.65
CA SER A 12 2.59 20.55 10.50
C SER A 12 2.89 19.06 10.69
N GLY A 13 1.97 18.20 10.27
CA GLY A 13 2.17 16.73 10.20
C GLY A 13 2.73 16.28 8.86
N VAL A 14 2.90 17.20 7.92
CA VAL A 14 3.57 16.99 6.63
C VAL A 14 4.80 17.87 6.53
N GLU A 15 5.76 17.45 5.72
CA GLU A 15 7.00 18.18 5.46
C GLU A 15 6.84 19.11 4.26
N GLU A 16 7.58 20.24 4.25
CA GLU A 16 7.73 21.03 3.04
C GLU A 16 8.51 20.22 2.00
N PRO A 17 8.11 20.24 0.73
CA PRO A 17 8.69 19.39 -0.30
C PRO A 17 10.15 19.78 -0.57
N SER A 18 11.08 19.07 0.05
CA SER A 18 12.53 19.19 -0.18
C SER A 18 13.12 17.94 -0.83
N ARG A 19 12.32 16.87 -0.93
CA ARG A 19 12.74 15.59 -1.49
C ARG A 19 12.58 15.58 -3.01
N GLN A 20 13.55 14.99 -3.71
CA GLN A 20 13.44 14.75 -5.15
C GLN A 20 12.25 13.83 -5.46
N GLN A 21 12.05 12.78 -4.66
CA GLN A 21 10.93 11.87 -4.73
C GLN A 21 10.06 12.04 -3.47
N LYS A 22 8.81 12.45 -3.66
CA LYS A 22 7.87 12.72 -2.56
C LYS A 22 7.33 11.43 -1.95
N ILE A 23 6.87 11.54 -0.71
CA ILE A 23 6.19 10.49 0.04
C ILE A 23 4.72 10.88 0.18
N ILE A 24 3.85 10.17 -0.53
CA ILE A 24 2.40 10.42 -0.55
C ILE A 24 1.72 9.34 0.28
N VAL A 25 1.15 9.70 1.43
CA VAL A 25 0.28 8.81 2.20
C VAL A 25 -1.14 9.00 1.72
N SER A 26 -1.77 7.93 1.28
CA SER A 26 -3.09 7.95 0.66
C SER A 26 -4.05 6.99 1.34
N LEU A 27 -5.25 7.48 1.62
CA LEU A 27 -6.33 6.69 2.19
C LEU A 27 -7.68 7.08 1.56
N THR A 28 -8.66 6.21 1.73
CA THR A 28 -10.06 6.49 1.39
C THR A 28 -10.96 6.15 2.54
N SER A 29 -12.16 6.71 2.56
CA SER A 29 -13.21 6.40 3.53
C SER A 29 -14.59 6.60 2.90
N TYR A 30 -15.64 6.34 3.66
CA TYR A 30 -17.02 6.55 3.28
C TYR A 30 -17.85 6.99 4.51
N PRO A 31 -19.07 7.57 4.35
CA PRO A 31 -19.78 8.25 5.42
C PRO A 31 -19.97 7.50 6.74
N LYS A 32 -20.25 6.18 6.68
CA LYS A 32 -20.46 5.37 7.89
C LYS A 32 -19.21 5.29 8.80
N ARG A 33 -18.01 5.54 8.26
CA ARG A 33 -16.73 5.46 8.99
C ARG A 33 -16.18 6.81 9.45
N PHE A 34 -16.77 7.94 9.05
CA PHE A 34 -16.27 9.28 9.36
C PHE A 34 -16.11 9.56 10.85
N ARG A 35 -16.94 8.94 11.70
CA ARG A 35 -16.96 9.18 13.15
C ARG A 35 -15.58 9.06 13.80
N TYR A 36 -14.77 8.07 13.41
CA TYR A 36 -13.47 7.78 14.03
C TYR A 36 -12.27 8.04 13.12
N LEU A 37 -12.51 8.39 11.86
CA LEU A 37 -11.49 8.64 10.83
C LEU A 37 -10.43 9.65 11.28
N HIS A 38 -10.82 10.67 12.07
CA HIS A 38 -9.91 11.66 12.63
C HIS A 38 -8.80 11.05 13.51
N LEU A 39 -9.01 9.89 14.15
CA LEU A 39 -8.00 9.20 14.95
C LEU A 39 -6.95 8.53 14.05
N THR A 40 -7.39 7.89 12.97
CA THR A 40 -6.48 7.33 11.96
C THR A 40 -5.62 8.43 11.35
N VAL A 41 -6.24 9.50 10.85
CA VAL A 41 -5.51 10.63 10.24
C VAL A 41 -4.54 11.26 11.24
N LYS A 42 -4.94 11.40 12.51
CA LYS A 42 -4.07 11.93 13.55
C LYS A 42 -2.83 11.05 13.77
N SER A 43 -2.97 9.72 13.73
CA SER A 43 -1.83 8.80 13.83
C SER A 43 -0.85 8.95 12.66
N LEU A 44 -1.35 9.29 11.48
CA LEU A 44 -0.53 9.58 10.29
C LEU A 44 0.18 10.93 10.37
N LEU A 45 -0.48 11.96 10.93
CA LEU A 45 0.12 13.28 11.17
C LEU A 45 1.20 13.28 12.28
N LEU A 46 1.23 12.22 13.11
CA LEU A 46 2.19 12.04 14.22
C LEU A 46 3.39 11.14 13.82
N GLN A 47 3.64 10.94 12.54
CA GLN A 47 4.79 10.16 12.08
C GLN A 47 6.12 10.84 12.43
N THR A 48 7.13 10.05 12.81
CA THR A 48 8.50 10.54 13.13
C THR A 48 9.24 11.01 11.86
N VAL A 49 9.02 10.32 10.74
CA VAL A 49 9.39 10.80 9.41
C VAL A 49 8.10 11.27 8.75
N LYS A 50 7.98 12.55 8.52
CA LYS A 50 6.77 13.14 7.95
C LYS A 50 6.68 12.87 6.46
N PRO A 51 5.50 12.46 5.95
CA PRO A 51 5.27 12.43 4.52
C PRO A 51 5.18 13.85 3.94
N ASP A 52 5.34 13.98 2.64
CA ASP A 52 5.14 15.25 1.93
C ASP A 52 3.65 15.58 1.76
N LYS A 53 2.80 14.55 1.70
CA LYS A 53 1.34 14.70 1.65
C LYS A 53 0.62 13.57 2.39
N ILE A 54 -0.51 13.90 3.00
CA ILE A 54 -1.51 12.94 3.49
C ILE A 54 -2.82 13.31 2.80
N ILE A 55 -3.36 12.42 1.98
CA ILE A 55 -4.52 12.69 1.12
C ILE A 55 -5.63 11.69 1.43
N LEU A 56 -6.79 12.21 1.79
CA LEU A 56 -8.04 11.46 1.91
C LEU A 56 -8.86 11.64 0.64
N TYR A 57 -8.98 10.58 -0.16
CA TYR A 57 -9.83 10.58 -1.34
C TYR A 57 -11.24 10.09 -0.99
N LEU A 58 -12.26 10.89 -1.35
CA LEU A 58 -13.67 10.62 -1.13
C LEU A 58 -14.41 10.56 -2.48
N GLY A 59 -15.43 9.71 -2.57
CA GLY A 59 -16.31 9.63 -3.73
C GLY A 59 -17.56 10.51 -3.62
N ASP A 60 -18.43 10.40 -4.61
CA ASP A 60 -19.69 11.15 -4.64
C ASP A 60 -20.63 10.80 -3.48
N ASP A 61 -20.54 9.58 -2.95
CA ASP A 61 -21.27 9.12 -1.77
C ASP A 61 -20.98 9.93 -0.49
N ALA A 62 -19.88 10.67 -0.48
CA ALA A 62 -19.46 11.51 0.63
C ALA A 62 -19.67 13.01 0.40
N ARG A 63 -20.05 13.44 -0.81
CA ARG A 63 -20.04 14.85 -1.24
C ARG A 63 -21.00 15.71 -0.41
N ASP A 64 -22.20 15.20 -0.15
CA ASP A 64 -23.26 15.93 0.56
C ASP A 64 -23.34 15.54 2.06
N VAL A 65 -22.38 14.74 2.55
CA VAL A 65 -22.32 14.33 3.94
C VAL A 65 -21.34 15.22 4.70
N PRO A 66 -21.79 15.93 5.76
CA PRO A 66 -20.90 16.78 6.53
C PRO A 66 -19.78 15.98 7.21
N LEU A 67 -18.55 16.44 7.01
CA LEU A 67 -17.39 15.85 7.68
C LEU A 67 -17.37 16.25 9.15
N PRO A 68 -16.99 15.35 10.09
CA PRO A 68 -16.81 15.68 11.48
C PRO A 68 -15.81 16.84 11.66
N GLU A 69 -16.13 17.76 12.55
CA GLU A 69 -15.28 18.93 12.83
C GLU A 69 -13.85 18.53 13.24
N ALA A 70 -13.72 17.45 14.03
CA ALA A 70 -12.43 16.90 14.43
C ALA A 70 -11.55 16.51 13.22
N LEU A 71 -12.16 16.01 12.13
CA LEU A 71 -11.44 15.69 10.88
C LEU A 71 -11.10 16.98 10.11
N VAL A 72 -12.05 17.90 10.00
CA VAL A 72 -11.85 19.17 9.27
C VAL A 72 -10.71 20.00 9.88
N ARG A 73 -10.60 20.02 11.21
CA ARG A 73 -9.50 20.71 11.91
C ARG A 73 -8.12 20.19 11.51
N LEU A 74 -8.01 18.92 11.13
CA LEU A 74 -6.73 18.32 10.72
C LEU A 74 -6.22 18.83 9.37
N LYS A 75 -7.06 19.48 8.57
CA LYS A 75 -6.61 20.17 7.34
C LYS A 75 -5.54 21.23 7.65
N LYS A 76 -5.69 21.96 8.77
CA LYS A 76 -4.68 22.94 9.23
C LYS A 76 -3.38 22.29 9.71
N LYS A 77 -3.35 20.95 9.77
CA LYS A 77 -2.19 20.16 10.21
C LYS A 77 -1.54 19.38 9.07
N GLY A 78 -2.05 19.52 7.84
CA GLY A 78 -1.47 18.91 6.65
C GLY A 78 -2.31 17.80 6.00
N LEU A 79 -3.57 17.58 6.47
CA LEU A 79 -4.49 16.69 5.76
C LEU A 79 -5.05 17.39 4.52
N SER A 80 -4.90 16.79 3.35
CA SER A 80 -5.67 17.13 2.14
C SER A 80 -6.91 16.23 2.05
N ILE A 81 -8.06 16.81 1.70
CA ILE A 81 -9.31 16.07 1.45
C ILE A 81 -9.74 16.37 0.02
N GLU A 82 -9.78 15.33 -0.80
CA GLU A 82 -10.01 15.41 -2.23
C GLU A 82 -11.26 14.62 -2.61
N TYR A 83 -12.22 15.29 -3.26
CA TYR A 83 -13.41 14.64 -3.79
C TYR A 83 -13.21 14.27 -5.26
N ARG A 84 -13.55 13.03 -5.60
CA ARG A 84 -13.48 12.50 -6.97
C ARG A 84 -14.86 12.02 -7.40
N THR A 85 -15.15 12.19 -8.69
CA THR A 85 -16.42 11.74 -9.29
C THR A 85 -16.47 10.22 -9.34
N GLY A 86 -17.66 9.68 -9.09
CA GLY A 86 -17.89 8.24 -9.00
C GLY A 86 -17.48 7.65 -7.64
N ASN A 87 -17.62 6.34 -7.52
CA ASN A 87 -17.21 5.61 -6.33
C ASN A 87 -16.44 4.34 -6.71
N LEU A 88 -15.13 4.43 -6.73
CA LEU A 88 -14.22 3.31 -6.98
C LEU A 88 -13.95 2.47 -5.71
N ARG A 89 -14.78 2.58 -4.68
CA ARG A 89 -14.66 1.83 -3.42
C ARG A 89 -13.26 1.96 -2.80
N SER A 90 -12.64 0.84 -2.42
CA SER A 90 -11.29 0.81 -1.83
C SER A 90 -10.18 1.19 -2.82
N HIS A 91 -10.40 1.06 -4.13
CA HIS A 91 -9.45 1.44 -5.16
C HIS A 91 -9.11 2.94 -5.16
N LYS A 92 -9.98 3.80 -4.64
CA LYS A 92 -9.73 5.26 -4.52
C LYS A 92 -8.39 5.57 -3.83
N LYS A 93 -7.95 4.75 -2.87
CA LYS A 93 -6.74 5.04 -2.09
C LYS A 93 -5.43 4.91 -2.89
N TYR A 94 -5.40 4.17 -4.02
CA TYR A 94 -4.19 4.08 -4.83
C TYR A 94 -4.33 4.72 -6.21
N VAL A 95 -5.52 4.62 -6.85
CA VAL A 95 -5.73 5.04 -8.24
C VAL A 95 -5.36 6.51 -8.42
N TYR A 96 -5.95 7.39 -7.64
CA TYR A 96 -5.72 8.82 -7.78
C TYR A 96 -4.30 9.23 -7.34
N ALA A 97 -3.79 8.61 -6.27
CA ALA A 97 -2.43 8.90 -5.81
C ALA A 97 -1.37 8.49 -6.85
N MET A 98 -1.48 7.29 -7.45
CA MET A 98 -0.54 6.85 -8.49
C MET A 98 -0.70 7.62 -9.80
N GLN A 99 -1.91 8.11 -10.10
CA GLN A 99 -2.18 8.92 -11.28
C GLN A 99 -1.64 10.36 -11.15
N GLU A 100 -1.78 10.96 -9.97
CA GLU A 100 -1.36 12.34 -9.69
C GLU A 100 0.14 12.45 -9.35
N TYR A 101 0.72 11.37 -8.82
CA TYR A 101 2.12 11.29 -8.37
C TYR A 101 2.84 10.07 -8.96
N PRO A 102 2.96 9.97 -10.30
CA PRO A 102 3.46 8.76 -10.97
C PRO A 102 4.92 8.43 -10.66
N ASP A 103 5.72 9.46 -10.34
CA ASP A 103 7.16 9.34 -10.07
C ASP A 103 7.49 9.34 -8.57
N ASP A 104 6.47 9.40 -7.71
CA ASP A 104 6.62 9.51 -6.27
C ASP A 104 6.36 8.17 -5.55
N LEU A 105 6.68 8.11 -4.25
CA LEU A 105 6.39 6.97 -3.39
C LEU A 105 4.97 7.07 -2.86
N VAL A 106 4.13 6.08 -3.16
CA VAL A 106 2.76 6.04 -2.64
C VAL A 106 2.67 5.04 -1.49
N ILE A 107 2.20 5.51 -0.34
CA ILE A 107 1.91 4.66 0.83
C ILE A 107 0.40 4.59 0.99
N THR A 108 -0.16 3.38 0.84
CA THR A 108 -1.59 3.16 1.10
C THR A 108 -1.83 2.74 2.54
N VAL A 109 -2.93 3.23 3.11
CA VAL A 109 -3.40 2.94 4.47
C VAL A 109 -4.93 2.87 4.48
N ASP A 110 -5.53 2.21 5.50
CA ASP A 110 -6.98 2.18 5.70
C ASP A 110 -7.45 3.24 6.70
N ASP A 111 -8.75 3.47 6.75
CA ASP A 111 -9.42 4.50 7.54
C ASP A 111 -9.79 4.05 8.97
N ASP A 112 -9.57 2.78 9.30
CA ASP A 112 -10.00 2.13 10.54
C ASP A 112 -8.87 1.62 11.42
N MET A 113 -7.64 2.05 11.17
CA MET A 113 -6.45 1.62 11.89
C MET A 113 -5.69 2.78 12.53
N LEU A 114 -5.04 2.51 13.66
CA LEU A 114 -4.05 3.41 14.26
C LEU A 114 -2.64 2.94 13.88
N TYR A 115 -1.93 3.83 13.23
CA TYR A 115 -0.57 3.55 12.74
C TYR A 115 0.49 3.97 13.77
N GLU A 116 1.49 3.12 13.95
CA GLU A 116 2.63 3.44 14.81
C GLU A 116 3.37 4.70 14.32
N PRO A 117 4.00 5.48 15.20
CA PRO A 117 4.71 6.70 14.80
C PRO A 117 5.90 6.49 13.86
N ARG A 118 6.40 5.26 13.71
CA ARG A 118 7.53 4.91 12.84
C ARG A 118 7.13 4.16 11.55
N LEU A 119 5.84 4.15 11.18
CA LEU A 119 5.37 3.48 9.98
C LEU A 119 6.14 3.96 8.74
N VAL A 120 6.13 5.26 8.47
CA VAL A 120 6.80 5.85 7.29
C VAL A 120 8.29 5.56 7.34
N ALA A 121 8.94 5.77 8.50
CA ALA A 121 10.36 5.50 8.67
C ALA A 121 10.75 4.04 8.35
N ARG A 122 9.93 3.06 8.80
CA ARG A 122 10.18 1.63 8.53
C ARG A 122 10.01 1.27 7.06
N LEU A 123 8.97 1.79 6.43
CA LEU A 123 8.71 1.56 5.01
C LEU A 123 9.84 2.13 4.15
N LEU A 124 10.32 3.34 4.47
CA LEU A 124 11.44 3.97 3.76
C LEU A 124 12.77 3.23 3.98
N ALA A 125 13.04 2.73 5.19
CA ALA A 125 14.23 1.90 5.46
C ALA A 125 14.20 0.60 4.66
N SER A 126 13.00 0.01 4.47
CA SER A 126 12.82 -1.16 3.62
C SER A 126 13.02 -0.81 2.13
N TYR A 127 12.43 0.30 1.67
CA TYR A 127 12.58 0.78 0.31
C TYR A 127 14.06 1.09 -0.03
N ALA A 128 14.79 1.73 0.86
CA ALA A 128 16.23 2.00 0.66
C ALA A 128 17.05 0.71 0.48
N ARG A 129 16.62 -0.40 1.11
CA ARG A 129 17.27 -1.71 0.98
C ARG A 129 16.81 -2.50 -0.23
N TYR A 130 15.55 -2.35 -0.63
CA TYR A 130 14.89 -3.10 -1.69
C TYR A 130 14.05 -2.14 -2.58
N PRO A 131 14.71 -1.27 -3.37
CA PRO A 131 14.01 -0.20 -4.11
C PRO A 131 13.07 -0.73 -5.21
N ASP A 132 13.30 -1.95 -5.70
CA ASP A 132 12.49 -2.59 -6.72
C ASP A 132 11.34 -3.45 -6.15
N ALA A 133 11.14 -3.45 -4.82
CA ALA A 133 10.13 -4.25 -4.16
C ALA A 133 9.05 -3.39 -3.48
N VAL A 134 7.81 -3.86 -3.51
CA VAL A 134 6.73 -3.30 -2.68
C VAL A 134 6.99 -3.66 -1.23
N SER A 135 7.04 -2.66 -0.33
CA SER A 135 7.30 -2.83 1.10
C SER A 135 6.00 -2.82 1.89
N ALA A 136 5.66 -3.91 2.58
CA ALA A 136 4.37 -4.08 3.25
C ALA A 136 4.50 -4.47 4.71
N ARG A 137 3.70 -3.85 5.57
CA ARG A 137 3.67 -4.10 7.03
C ARG A 137 2.89 -5.37 7.42
N ARG A 138 1.99 -5.84 6.58
CA ARG A 138 1.28 -7.11 6.72
C ARG A 138 1.24 -7.81 5.36
N VAL A 139 1.64 -9.05 5.34
CA VAL A 139 1.61 -9.89 4.15
C VAL A 139 1.03 -11.25 4.46
N HIS A 140 0.33 -11.84 3.50
CA HIS A 140 0.01 -13.27 3.49
C HIS A 140 0.97 -13.95 2.52
N ARG A 141 1.24 -15.22 2.71
CA ARG A 141 1.99 -16.00 1.74
C ARG A 141 1.03 -16.82 0.90
N MET A 142 1.00 -16.54 -0.39
CA MET A 142 0.15 -17.20 -1.35
C MET A 142 0.57 -18.66 -1.50
N ALA A 143 -0.38 -19.58 -1.37
CA ALA A 143 -0.16 -20.99 -1.66
C ALA A 143 -0.39 -21.31 -3.14
N LYS A 144 0.27 -22.39 -3.63
CA LYS A 144 0.12 -22.90 -5.00
C LYS A 144 -0.49 -24.29 -4.96
N LYS A 145 -1.32 -24.59 -5.95
CA LYS A 145 -1.77 -25.95 -6.24
C LYS A 145 -0.68 -26.72 -6.98
N THR A 146 -0.84 -28.02 -7.08
CA THR A 146 0.09 -28.91 -7.80
C THR A 146 0.24 -28.58 -9.29
N ASP A 147 -0.79 -27.99 -9.88
CA ASP A 147 -0.79 -27.53 -11.28
C ASP A 147 -0.13 -26.15 -11.48
N GLY A 148 0.36 -25.53 -10.38
CA GLY A 148 1.01 -24.21 -10.39
C GLY A 148 0.04 -23.02 -10.31
N THR A 149 -1.26 -23.24 -10.28
CA THR A 149 -2.26 -22.18 -10.07
C THR A 149 -2.27 -21.72 -8.62
N ILE A 150 -2.82 -20.54 -8.36
CA ILE A 150 -2.96 -20.00 -7.01
C ILE A 150 -4.03 -20.80 -6.28
N ALA A 151 -3.73 -21.26 -5.06
CA ALA A 151 -4.67 -21.96 -4.18
C ALA A 151 -5.75 -20.98 -3.65
N ALA A 152 -6.83 -21.51 -3.06
CA ALA A 152 -7.87 -20.71 -2.47
C ALA A 152 -7.29 -19.74 -1.40
N TYR A 153 -7.87 -18.56 -1.30
CA TYR A 153 -7.36 -17.50 -0.41
C TYR A 153 -7.23 -17.98 1.05
N ASN A 154 -8.20 -18.77 1.50
CA ASN A 154 -8.21 -19.32 2.87
C ASN A 154 -7.15 -20.41 3.13
N ASP A 155 -6.51 -20.94 2.08
CA ASP A 155 -5.40 -21.92 2.18
C ASP A 155 -4.03 -21.24 2.29
N TRP A 156 -3.98 -19.90 2.26
CA TRP A 156 -2.72 -19.15 2.34
C TRP A 156 -2.22 -19.05 3.79
N GLU A 157 -0.91 -18.85 3.96
CA GLU A 157 -0.32 -18.51 5.26
C GLU A 157 -0.63 -17.06 5.60
N TYR A 158 -1.58 -16.85 6.53
CA TYR A 158 -1.99 -15.52 6.97
C TYR A 158 -0.91 -14.87 7.83
N GLU A 159 -0.74 -13.56 7.67
CA GLU A 159 0.23 -12.75 8.41
C GLU A 159 1.63 -13.39 8.50
N CYS A 160 2.16 -13.86 7.36
CA CYS A 160 3.48 -14.43 7.26
C CYS A 160 4.55 -13.44 7.76
N LYS A 161 5.28 -13.80 8.81
CA LYS A 161 6.33 -12.97 9.45
C LYS A 161 7.72 -13.56 9.31
N THR A 162 7.83 -14.74 8.73
CA THR A 162 9.07 -15.52 8.63
C THR A 162 9.93 -15.12 7.43
N ILE A 163 9.31 -14.54 6.39
CA ILE A 163 9.98 -14.19 5.14
C ILE A 163 10.18 -12.67 5.08
N VAL A 164 11.42 -12.24 5.32
CA VAL A 164 11.81 -10.81 5.34
C VAL A 164 12.64 -10.39 4.11
N LYS A 165 12.71 -11.23 3.08
CA LYS A 165 13.32 -10.93 1.78
C LYS A 165 12.23 -10.77 0.73
N PRO A 166 12.48 -10.00 -0.36
CA PRO A 166 11.52 -9.86 -1.45
C PRO A 166 11.14 -11.21 -2.06
N GLN A 167 9.85 -11.48 -2.19
CA GLN A 167 9.29 -12.69 -2.79
C GLN A 167 8.07 -12.36 -3.64
N MET A 168 7.85 -13.17 -4.68
CA MET A 168 6.70 -13.01 -5.57
C MET A 168 5.41 -13.56 -4.96
N ASP A 169 5.51 -14.53 -4.05
CA ASP A 169 4.38 -15.17 -3.37
C ASP A 169 3.92 -14.44 -2.09
N LEU A 170 4.56 -13.34 -1.71
CA LEU A 170 4.05 -12.46 -0.64
C LEU A 170 2.97 -11.52 -1.18
N PHE A 171 1.80 -11.60 -0.57
CA PHE A 171 0.63 -10.80 -0.87
C PHE A 171 0.50 -9.65 0.15
N PRO A 172 0.68 -8.38 -0.26
CA PRO A 172 0.56 -7.25 0.65
C PRO A 172 -0.91 -6.91 0.89
N THR A 173 -1.32 -6.75 2.15
CA THR A 173 -2.64 -6.21 2.48
C THR A 173 -2.55 -4.68 2.55
N THR A 174 -3.18 -4.01 1.61
CA THR A 174 -2.95 -2.59 1.28
C THR A 174 -3.30 -1.62 2.40
N GLY A 175 -4.20 -1.99 3.31
CA GLY A 175 -4.60 -1.16 4.44
C GLY A 175 -3.59 -1.09 5.58
N SER A 176 -2.65 -2.02 5.66
CA SER A 176 -1.73 -2.11 6.80
C SER A 176 -0.53 -1.17 6.74
N GLY A 177 -0.46 -0.33 5.73
CA GLY A 177 0.72 0.47 5.38
C GLY A 177 1.59 -0.28 4.38
N VAL A 178 1.40 0.04 3.10
CA VAL A 178 2.15 -0.53 1.97
C VAL A 178 2.75 0.60 1.17
N LEU A 179 4.06 0.56 0.99
CA LEU A 179 4.79 1.49 0.14
C LEU A 179 4.98 0.88 -1.25
N PHE A 180 4.50 1.58 -2.23
CA PHE A 180 4.65 1.31 -3.65
C PHE A 180 5.70 2.25 -4.23
N PRO A 181 6.85 1.73 -4.70
CA PRO A 181 7.78 2.50 -5.51
C PRO A 181 7.12 3.03 -6.79
N ALA A 182 7.64 4.11 -7.34
CA ALA A 182 7.21 4.59 -8.64
C ALA A 182 7.35 3.48 -9.71
N HIS A 183 6.38 3.39 -10.62
CA HIS A 183 6.38 2.44 -11.75
C HIS A 183 6.49 0.95 -11.38
N CYS A 184 6.23 0.58 -10.12
CA CYS A 184 6.32 -0.81 -9.64
C CYS A 184 5.16 -1.71 -10.12
N MET A 185 4.16 -1.15 -10.78
CA MET A 185 2.96 -1.85 -11.27
C MET A 185 2.96 -1.98 -12.79
N ASP A 186 2.21 -2.95 -13.30
CA ASP A 186 1.88 -3.00 -14.73
C ASP A 186 1.04 -1.79 -15.14
N ALA A 187 1.13 -1.36 -16.38
CA ALA A 187 0.43 -0.18 -16.91
C ALA A 187 -1.10 -0.26 -16.77
N CYS A 188 -1.68 -1.48 -16.74
CA CYS A 188 -3.12 -1.67 -16.54
C CYS A 188 -3.58 -1.33 -15.12
N VAL A 189 -2.70 -1.01 -14.17
CA VAL A 189 -3.07 -0.74 -12.76
C VAL A 189 -4.14 0.36 -12.62
N LEU A 190 -4.16 1.34 -13.53
CA LEU A 190 -5.11 2.44 -13.56
C LEU A 190 -6.31 2.22 -14.49
N ASP A 191 -6.47 1.03 -15.08
CA ASP A 191 -7.62 0.69 -15.93
C ASP A 191 -8.87 0.48 -15.06
N GLN A 192 -9.64 1.57 -14.89
CA GLN A 192 -10.82 1.60 -14.02
C GLN A 192 -11.92 0.67 -14.51
N GLU A 193 -12.13 0.55 -15.81
CA GLU A 193 -13.15 -0.34 -16.37
C GLU A 193 -12.80 -1.80 -16.08
N LEU A 194 -11.54 -2.15 -16.23
CA LEU A 194 -11.08 -3.51 -16.01
C LEU A 194 -11.16 -3.92 -14.54
N PHE A 195 -10.65 -3.12 -13.61
CA PHE A 195 -10.71 -3.53 -12.20
C PHE A 195 -12.13 -3.47 -11.63
N MET A 196 -12.97 -2.52 -12.03
CA MET A 196 -14.37 -2.49 -11.59
C MET A 196 -15.18 -3.67 -12.13
N ARG A 197 -14.85 -4.18 -13.30
CA ARG A 197 -15.48 -5.38 -13.87
C ARG A 197 -14.99 -6.68 -13.23
N LYS A 198 -13.70 -6.77 -12.86
CA LYS A 198 -13.07 -8.04 -12.46
C LYS A 198 -12.78 -8.17 -10.97
N CYS A 199 -12.61 -7.06 -10.26
CA CYS A 199 -12.14 -7.03 -8.88
C CYS A 199 -12.60 -5.76 -8.15
N ASP A 200 -13.88 -5.44 -8.19
CA ASP A 200 -14.45 -4.15 -7.76
C ASP A 200 -14.27 -3.82 -6.26
N ALA A 201 -14.07 -4.81 -5.41
CA ALA A 201 -14.07 -4.65 -3.95
C ALA A 201 -12.80 -5.11 -3.23
N ALA A 202 -11.76 -5.58 -3.96
CA ALA A 202 -10.52 -6.09 -3.38
C ALA A 202 -9.29 -5.46 -4.06
N ASP A 203 -8.99 -4.22 -3.69
CA ASP A 203 -7.87 -3.47 -4.24
C ASP A 203 -6.51 -4.16 -4.00
N ASP A 204 -6.35 -4.88 -2.91
CA ASP A 204 -5.15 -5.68 -2.61
C ASP A 204 -4.96 -6.85 -3.58
N VAL A 205 -6.04 -7.55 -3.95
CA VAL A 205 -6.00 -8.60 -4.98
C VAL A 205 -5.62 -8.00 -6.33
N TRP A 206 -6.28 -6.91 -6.76
CA TRP A 206 -5.95 -6.23 -8.00
C TRP A 206 -4.48 -5.79 -8.05
N LEU A 207 -4.03 -5.07 -7.04
CA LEU A 207 -2.65 -4.57 -6.98
C LEU A 207 -1.63 -5.70 -6.97
N LYS A 208 -1.93 -6.83 -6.30
CA LYS A 208 -1.05 -8.00 -6.35
C LYS A 208 -0.93 -8.58 -7.76
N PHE A 209 -2.01 -8.68 -8.51
CA PHE A 209 -1.96 -9.14 -9.89
C PHE A 209 -1.19 -8.18 -10.80
N MET A 210 -1.28 -6.88 -10.59
CA MET A 210 -0.47 -5.89 -11.30
C MET A 210 1.03 -6.00 -10.97
N GLN A 211 1.38 -6.31 -9.71
CA GLN A 211 2.75 -6.65 -9.34
C GLN A 211 3.25 -7.92 -10.04
N LEU A 212 2.45 -9.00 -10.04
CA LEU A 212 2.80 -10.27 -10.68
C LEU A 212 3.06 -10.07 -12.17
N LYS A 213 2.20 -9.32 -12.84
CA LYS A 213 2.32 -9.00 -14.27
C LYS A 213 3.57 -8.16 -14.57
N LYS A 214 3.91 -7.20 -13.70
CA LYS A 214 5.12 -6.38 -13.80
C LYS A 214 6.39 -7.15 -13.44
N GLY A 215 6.29 -8.20 -12.63
CA GLY A 215 7.42 -8.92 -12.04
C GLY A 215 8.00 -8.22 -10.82
N THR A 216 7.20 -7.45 -10.08
CA THR A 216 7.61 -6.74 -8.87
C THR A 216 7.36 -7.60 -7.63
N PRO A 217 8.39 -7.94 -6.84
CA PRO A 217 8.21 -8.70 -5.61
C PRO A 217 7.66 -7.83 -4.47
N THR A 218 7.20 -8.50 -3.42
CA THR A 218 6.83 -7.87 -2.15
C THR A 218 7.82 -8.27 -1.07
N VAL A 219 8.12 -7.35 -0.15
CA VAL A 219 8.91 -7.61 1.07
C VAL A 219 8.09 -7.27 2.32
N TYR A 220 8.14 -8.16 3.31
CA TYR A 220 7.55 -7.92 4.63
C TYR A 220 8.44 -6.98 5.45
N VAL A 221 7.82 -5.96 6.05
CA VAL A 221 8.49 -4.98 6.91
C VAL A 221 8.05 -5.21 8.37
N PRO A 222 8.92 -5.76 9.23
CA PRO A 222 8.59 -6.02 10.63
C PRO A 222 8.25 -4.77 11.44
N GLY A 223 7.42 -4.93 12.48
CA GLY A 223 7.10 -3.86 13.43
C GLY A 223 5.96 -4.25 14.38
N PRO A 224 5.50 -3.33 15.24
CA PRO A 224 4.43 -3.58 16.20
C PRO A 224 3.12 -4.00 15.53
N ARG A 225 2.27 -4.68 16.28
CA ARG A 225 0.92 -5.04 15.83
C ARG A 225 0.09 -3.79 15.58
N PHE A 226 -0.76 -3.84 14.58
CA PHE A 226 -1.75 -2.80 14.30
C PHE A 226 -2.82 -2.75 15.37
N LEU A 227 -3.35 -1.56 15.61
CA LEU A 227 -4.50 -1.34 16.47
C LEU A 227 -5.67 -0.93 15.59
N GLU A 228 -6.64 -1.81 15.46
CA GLU A 228 -7.88 -1.53 14.76
C GLU A 228 -8.78 -0.64 15.63
N LEU A 229 -9.52 0.27 15.02
CA LEU A 229 -10.47 1.11 15.72
C LEU A 229 -11.70 0.30 16.10
N PRO A 230 -12.18 0.35 17.37
CA PRO A 230 -13.37 -0.39 17.79
C PRO A 230 -14.61 0.04 17.00
N GLY A 231 -15.46 -0.93 16.64
CA GLY A 231 -16.75 -0.70 15.98
C GLY A 231 -16.67 -0.45 14.46
N THR A 232 -15.48 -0.54 13.85
CA THR A 232 -15.34 -0.45 12.39
C THR A 232 -15.43 -1.81 11.69
N GLN A 233 -15.27 -2.89 12.43
CA GLN A 233 -15.23 -4.26 11.89
C GLN A 233 -16.57 -4.74 11.33
N THR A 234 -17.70 -4.32 11.92
CA THR A 234 -19.04 -4.68 11.44
C THR A 234 -19.38 -4.12 10.04
N THR A 235 -18.57 -3.21 9.54
CA THR A 235 -18.72 -2.58 8.23
C THR A 235 -17.48 -2.79 7.36
N SER A 236 -16.66 -3.81 7.67
CA SER A 236 -15.45 -4.07 6.94
C SER A 236 -15.74 -4.88 5.67
N LEU A 237 -15.06 -4.52 4.57
CA LEU A 237 -15.08 -5.30 3.33
C LEU A 237 -14.46 -6.69 3.51
N SER A 238 -13.67 -6.91 4.57
CA SER A 238 -13.05 -8.22 4.84
C SER A 238 -14.08 -9.29 5.12
N ALA A 239 -15.17 -8.98 5.83
CA ALA A 239 -16.27 -9.93 6.05
C ALA A 239 -16.91 -10.37 4.72
N GLU A 240 -17.17 -9.44 3.81
CA GLU A 240 -17.74 -9.77 2.49
C GLU A 240 -16.71 -10.51 1.59
N ASN A 241 -15.45 -10.09 1.61
CA ASN A 241 -14.44 -10.60 0.69
C ASN A 241 -13.85 -11.94 1.13
N VAL A 242 -13.67 -12.16 2.43
CA VAL A 242 -13.08 -13.39 2.99
C VAL A 242 -14.15 -14.41 3.31
N ASP A 243 -15.17 -14.04 4.10
CA ASP A 243 -16.18 -14.97 4.58
C ASP A 243 -17.12 -15.45 3.46
N ALA A 244 -17.41 -14.60 2.47
CA ALA A 244 -18.18 -14.95 1.28
C ALA A 244 -17.32 -15.48 0.12
N CYS A 245 -16.04 -15.81 0.32
CA CYS A 245 -15.10 -16.31 -0.68
C CYS A 245 -14.98 -15.44 -1.95
N ARG A 246 -15.30 -14.13 -1.87
CA ARG A 246 -15.24 -13.23 -3.03
C ARG A 246 -13.81 -13.04 -3.53
N ASN A 247 -12.81 -13.11 -2.65
CA ASN A 247 -11.41 -13.05 -3.04
C ASN A 247 -11.05 -14.17 -4.03
N ASP A 248 -11.56 -15.38 -3.85
CA ASP A 248 -11.32 -16.49 -4.77
C ASP A 248 -11.92 -16.23 -6.16
N VAL A 249 -13.12 -15.63 -6.19
CA VAL A 249 -13.75 -15.22 -7.46
C VAL A 249 -12.91 -14.16 -8.17
N PHE A 250 -12.42 -13.16 -7.45
CA PHE A 250 -11.56 -12.13 -8.02
C PHE A 250 -10.22 -12.69 -8.51
N ILE A 251 -9.58 -13.56 -7.73
CA ILE A 251 -8.34 -14.25 -8.11
C ILE A 251 -8.57 -15.04 -9.40
N GLN A 252 -9.63 -15.84 -9.48
CA GLN A 252 -9.97 -16.62 -10.67
C GLN A 252 -10.24 -15.75 -11.89
N ASN A 253 -11.01 -14.67 -11.73
CA ASN A 253 -11.28 -13.72 -12.81
C ASN A 253 -10.01 -13.11 -13.37
N LEU A 254 -9.07 -12.71 -12.48
CA LEU A 254 -7.83 -12.08 -12.87
C LEU A 254 -6.82 -13.08 -13.44
N GLN A 255 -6.76 -14.31 -12.93
CA GLN A 255 -5.95 -15.38 -13.54
C GLN A 255 -6.38 -15.66 -14.98
N THR A 256 -7.69 -15.71 -15.23
CA THR A 256 -8.26 -15.94 -16.57
C THR A 256 -8.00 -14.76 -17.49
N GLU A 257 -8.24 -13.53 -17.04
CA GLU A 257 -8.11 -12.32 -17.86
C GLU A 257 -6.66 -11.99 -18.22
N LEU A 258 -5.76 -12.12 -17.23
CA LEU A 258 -4.38 -11.65 -17.35
C LEU A 258 -3.37 -12.76 -17.72
N GLY A 259 -3.81 -14.01 -17.71
CA GLY A 259 -2.91 -15.16 -17.93
C GLY A 259 -1.81 -15.28 -16.87
N CYS A 260 -1.97 -14.63 -15.71
CA CYS A 260 -0.97 -14.59 -14.65
C CYS A 260 -1.02 -15.84 -13.79
N SER A 261 0.10 -16.58 -13.73
CA SER A 261 0.34 -17.60 -12.73
C SER A 261 1.60 -17.26 -11.92
N LEU A 262 1.70 -17.78 -10.69
CA LEU A 262 2.95 -17.63 -9.91
C LEU A 262 4.16 -18.30 -10.58
N ALA A 263 3.94 -19.20 -11.53
CA ALA A 263 5.00 -19.85 -12.30
C ALA A 263 5.67 -18.96 -13.33
N ILE A 264 4.93 -18.00 -13.94
CA ILE A 264 5.48 -17.04 -14.92
C ILE A 264 6.48 -16.10 -14.24
N SER A 265 6.20 -15.68 -13.00
CA SER A 265 7.07 -14.79 -12.25
C SER A 265 8.43 -15.41 -11.89
N ALA A 266 8.49 -16.73 -11.69
CA ALA A 266 9.76 -17.43 -11.44
C ALA A 266 10.68 -17.45 -12.68
N ARG A 267 10.13 -17.50 -13.89
CA ARG A 267 10.92 -17.44 -15.14
C ARG A 267 11.51 -16.05 -15.38
N LEU A 268 10.77 -14.98 -15.05
CA LEU A 268 11.25 -13.60 -15.19
C LEU A 268 12.37 -13.26 -14.19
N SER A 269 12.33 -13.81 -12.97
CA SER A 269 13.41 -13.63 -11.98
C SER A 269 14.69 -14.38 -12.40
N LEU A 270 14.57 -15.56 -13.03
CA LEU A 270 15.71 -16.31 -13.56
C LEU A 270 16.38 -15.59 -14.74
N ILE A 271 15.61 -14.99 -15.64
CA ILE A 271 16.15 -14.23 -16.78
C ILE A 271 16.90 -12.98 -16.29
N ARG A 272 16.38 -12.25 -15.29
CA ARG A 272 17.09 -11.11 -14.71
C ARG A 272 18.38 -11.52 -13.99
N THR A 273 18.39 -12.64 -13.28
CA THR A 273 19.59 -13.16 -12.60
C THR A 273 20.66 -13.59 -13.59
N VAL A 274 20.31 -14.18 -14.72
CA VAL A 274 21.25 -14.59 -15.77
C VAL A 274 21.82 -13.37 -16.48
N VAL A 275 21.03 -12.33 -16.77
CA VAL A 275 21.51 -11.09 -17.43
C VAL A 275 22.46 -10.30 -16.53
N ILE A 276 22.29 -10.33 -15.19
CA ILE A 276 23.20 -9.68 -14.25
C ILE A 276 24.48 -10.49 -14.06
N ALA A 277 24.44 -11.81 -14.19
CA ALA A 277 25.63 -12.66 -14.05
C ALA A 277 26.60 -12.56 -15.23
N ASP A 278 26.12 -12.15 -16.41
CA ASP A 278 26.94 -12.04 -17.62
C ASP A 278 27.61 -10.65 -17.83
N SER A 279 27.26 -9.67 -16.97
CA SER A 279 27.88 -8.34 -16.98
C SER A 279 29.00 -8.20 -15.94
N THR A 280 30.01 -9.09 -16.00
CA THR A 280 31.23 -8.95 -15.19
C THR A 280 32.23 -7.99 -15.84
N ASP A 281 31.94 -6.69 -15.77
CA ASP A 281 32.99 -5.69 -15.91
C ASP A 281 33.09 -4.84 -14.64
N LYS A 282 33.93 -5.33 -13.72
CA LYS A 282 34.10 -4.83 -12.35
C LYS A 282 34.85 -3.48 -12.25
N LYS A 283 35.10 -2.78 -13.34
CA LYS A 283 35.93 -1.56 -13.32
C LYS A 283 35.19 -0.22 -13.48
N GLN A 284 33.90 -0.20 -13.81
CA GLN A 284 33.16 1.06 -13.97
C GLN A 284 32.23 1.46 -12.83
N MET A 285 31.98 0.59 -11.85
CA MET A 285 31.09 0.90 -10.71
C MET A 285 31.74 1.61 -9.52
N ALA A 286 33.05 1.88 -9.57
CA ALA A 286 33.78 2.54 -8.46
C ALA A 286 33.70 4.07 -8.45
N GLN A 287 33.06 4.70 -9.42
CA GLN A 287 33.08 6.19 -9.55
C GLN A 287 31.75 6.89 -9.27
N ALA A 288 30.64 6.15 -8.94
CA ALA A 288 29.32 6.76 -8.75
C ALA A 288 28.83 6.87 -7.30
N CYS A 289 29.62 6.51 -6.30
CA CYS A 289 29.25 6.58 -4.87
C CYS A 289 30.14 7.59 -4.11
N HIS A 290 29.90 8.88 -4.30
CA HIS A 290 30.32 9.91 -3.36
C HIS A 290 29.11 10.75 -2.96
N LEU A 291 28.43 10.33 -1.91
CA LEU A 291 27.57 11.17 -1.08
C LEU A 291 28.09 11.09 0.36
N PRO A 292 28.35 12.23 1.02
CA PRO A 292 28.88 12.24 2.37
C PRO A 292 27.77 11.91 3.39
N TYR A 293 27.95 10.84 4.12
CA TYR A 293 27.21 10.60 5.36
C TYR A 293 27.79 11.49 6.46
N VAL A 294 26.99 12.40 6.96
CA VAL A 294 27.24 13.07 8.26
C VAL A 294 26.32 12.41 9.26
N PHE A 295 26.87 11.52 10.07
CA PHE A 295 26.29 11.16 11.36
C PHE A 295 26.99 11.99 12.43
N SER A 296 26.25 12.85 13.11
CA SER A 296 26.61 13.40 14.45
C SER A 296 25.69 12.77 15.47
N LEU A 297 26.28 12.37 16.57
CA LEU A 297 25.77 11.73 17.79
C LEU A 297 24.49 12.32 18.35
#